data_3816497d54459744a6af7ea0fdde0e30
#
_entry.id   3816497d54459744a6af7ea0fdde0e30
#
_cell.length_a   1.000
_cell.length_b   1.000
_cell.length_c   1.000
_cell.angle_alpha   90.00
_cell.angle_beta   90.00
_cell.angle_gamma   90.00
#
_symmetry.space_group_name_H-M   'P 1'
#
loop_
_entity.id
_entity.type
_entity.pdbx_description
1 polymer ?
#
loop_
_entity_poly.entity_id
_entity_poly.type
_entity_poly.pdbx_seq_one_letter_code
_entity_poly.pdbx_strand_id
1 'polypeptide(L)'
;MDTAAPLQKIVLLNPKGGSGKSTIATNLAAFYAWKGLNTALMDTDPQGSGMRWLKLRPRGLPTIAAINGFERPMGVTRSFALRTPPGTERLIVDTPAALPAQQMLEVTRDASAIVVPVLPSDIDTHAASRCIADLLLVAKVHRSERRLVIVANRARRYTKAFQALIRFLQSLRIPVAAVLRDSQAYVRSAESGIGIHEMRGSLLRDDLETWKPLTDWLEQRSFSLVATEEPEVQITPQEPVAEAIPVPA
;
A
#
# COMPACT_ATOMS: atom_id res chain seq x y z
N MET A 1 15.28 -24.95 15.08
CA MET A 1 15.74 -23.69 14.44
C MET A 1 14.49 -22.93 14.08
N ASP A 2 14.21 -21.89 14.85
CA ASP A 2 13.07 -21.02 14.61
C ASP A 2 13.32 -20.24 13.31
N THR A 3 12.72 -20.65 12.21
CA THR A 3 12.79 -19.90 10.96
C THR A 3 11.93 -18.65 11.15
N ALA A 4 12.57 -17.55 11.53
CA ALA A 4 11.91 -16.27 11.61
C ALA A 4 11.12 -16.02 10.30
N ALA A 5 9.85 -15.64 10.42
CA ALA A 5 9.03 -15.32 9.26
C ALA A 5 9.72 -14.26 8.38
N PRO A 6 9.70 -14.40 7.06
CA PRO A 6 10.41 -13.47 6.17
C PRO A 6 9.86 -12.05 6.34
N LEU A 7 10.77 -11.07 6.38
CA LEU A 7 10.43 -9.66 6.48
C LEU A 7 9.57 -9.23 5.27
N GLN A 8 8.37 -8.73 5.54
CA GLN A 8 7.52 -8.11 4.52
C GLN A 8 7.67 -6.59 4.59
N LYS A 9 8.28 -6.00 3.55
CA LYS A 9 8.43 -4.55 3.38
C LYS A 9 7.29 -3.99 2.53
N ILE A 10 6.49 -3.11 3.10
CA ILE A 10 5.34 -2.45 2.45
C ILE A 10 5.64 -0.97 2.30
N VAL A 11 5.68 -0.47 1.08
CA VAL A 11 6.04 0.92 0.75
C VAL A 11 4.80 1.70 0.33
N LEU A 12 4.53 2.82 1.00
CA LEU A 12 3.48 3.78 0.62
C LEU A 12 4.11 4.84 -0.27
N LEU A 13 3.64 4.97 -1.51
CA LEU A 13 4.25 5.85 -2.49
C LEU A 13 3.20 6.59 -3.32
N ASN A 14 3.30 7.92 -3.37
CA ASN A 14 2.54 8.79 -4.28
C ASN A 14 3.24 10.16 -4.31
N PRO A 15 3.49 10.77 -5.50
CA PRO A 15 4.19 12.05 -5.63
C PRO A 15 3.41 13.23 -5.08
N LYS A 16 2.11 13.07 -4.81
CA LYS A 16 1.27 14.17 -4.34
C LYS A 16 1.16 14.19 -2.82
N GLY A 17 1.32 15.39 -2.24
CA GLY A 17 0.99 15.66 -0.84
C GLY A 17 -0.51 15.48 -0.58
N GLY A 18 -0.88 15.03 0.61
CA GLY A 18 -2.28 14.84 1.01
C GLY A 18 -2.99 13.61 0.42
N SER A 19 -2.31 12.75 -0.35
CA SER A 19 -2.90 11.52 -0.91
C SER A 19 -3.26 10.47 0.14
N GLY A 20 -2.77 10.61 1.39
CA GLY A 20 -3.06 9.72 2.52
C GLY A 20 -2.01 8.66 2.76
N LYS A 21 -0.78 8.78 2.25
CA LYS A 21 0.33 7.86 2.51
C LYS A 21 0.51 7.61 4.00
N SER A 22 0.78 8.65 4.78
CA SER A 22 1.02 8.55 6.23
C SER A 22 -0.18 7.98 6.98
N THR A 23 -1.41 8.33 6.58
CA THR A 23 -2.63 7.77 7.18
C THR A 23 -2.71 6.27 6.96
N ILE A 24 -2.43 5.81 5.74
CA ILE A 24 -2.45 4.38 5.43
C ILE A 24 -1.26 3.68 6.11
N ALA A 25 -0.07 4.28 6.11
CA ALA A 25 1.13 3.72 6.75
C ALA A 25 0.91 3.47 8.25
N THR A 26 0.44 4.48 8.98
CA THR A 26 0.19 4.37 10.43
C THR A 26 -0.90 3.34 10.75
N ASN A 27 -1.97 3.29 9.95
CA ASN A 27 -3.04 2.32 10.13
C ASN A 27 -2.62 0.89 9.78
N LEU A 28 -1.78 0.67 8.77
CA LEU A 28 -1.20 -0.65 8.48
C LEU A 28 -0.23 -1.08 9.61
N ALA A 29 0.60 -0.18 10.09
CA ALA A 29 1.51 -0.47 11.21
C ALA A 29 0.73 -0.87 12.46
N ALA A 30 -0.33 -0.12 12.81
CA ALA A 30 -1.22 -0.46 13.91
C ALA A 30 -1.93 -1.81 13.71
N PHE A 31 -2.43 -2.08 12.50
CA PHE A 31 -3.10 -3.34 12.16
C PHE A 31 -2.20 -4.56 12.38
N TYR A 32 -0.96 -4.51 11.90
CA TYR A 32 -0.05 -5.63 12.05
C TYR A 32 0.43 -5.80 13.50
N ALA A 33 0.70 -4.70 14.21
CA ALA A 33 1.02 -4.75 15.63
C ALA A 33 -0.16 -5.32 16.45
N TRP A 34 -1.39 -4.91 16.14
CA TRP A 34 -2.60 -5.45 16.76
C TRP A 34 -2.78 -6.96 16.50
N LYS A 35 -2.34 -7.45 15.34
CA LYS A 35 -2.29 -8.89 15.02
C LYS A 35 -1.18 -9.66 15.76
N GLY A 36 -0.35 -8.96 16.55
CA GLY A 36 0.75 -9.57 17.29
C GLY A 36 2.04 -9.74 16.50
N LEU A 37 2.16 -9.13 15.31
CA LEU A 37 3.36 -9.20 14.48
C LEU A 37 4.36 -8.11 14.89
N ASN A 38 5.65 -8.46 14.92
CA ASN A 38 6.72 -7.50 15.18
C ASN A 38 6.80 -6.48 14.03
N THR A 39 6.29 -5.28 14.29
CA THR A 39 6.08 -4.26 13.28
C THR A 39 6.99 -3.06 13.49
N ALA A 40 7.57 -2.55 12.40
CA ALA A 40 8.30 -1.29 12.37
C ALA A 40 7.63 -0.31 11.40
N LEU A 41 7.59 0.97 11.77
CA LEU A 41 7.20 2.08 10.90
C LEU A 41 8.44 2.93 10.62
N MET A 42 8.85 2.97 9.36
CA MET A 42 9.92 3.83 8.85
C MET A 42 9.29 5.05 8.20
N ASP A 43 9.55 6.23 8.76
CA ASP A 43 9.09 7.50 8.19
C ASP A 43 10.28 8.19 7.53
N THR A 44 10.22 8.34 6.20
CA THR A 44 11.25 9.02 5.41
C THR A 44 10.82 10.41 4.93
N ASP A 45 9.59 10.84 5.30
CA ASP A 45 9.09 12.17 5.00
C ASP A 45 9.59 13.19 6.04
N PRO A 46 10.27 14.28 5.64
CA PRO A 46 10.69 15.34 6.56
C PRO A 46 9.56 15.99 7.36
N GLN A 47 8.29 15.83 6.94
CA GLN A 47 7.13 16.26 7.71
C GLN A 47 6.95 15.45 9.01
N GLY A 48 7.53 14.25 9.11
CA GLY A 48 7.57 13.43 10.30
C GLY A 48 6.19 13.01 10.83
N SER A 49 5.22 12.86 9.95
CA SER A 49 3.83 12.54 10.34
C SER A 49 3.71 11.20 11.05
N GLY A 50 4.42 10.18 10.56
CA GLY A 50 4.48 8.85 11.17
C GLY A 50 5.18 8.88 12.53
N MET A 51 6.29 9.61 12.62
CA MET A 51 7.02 9.77 13.89
C MET A 51 6.21 10.51 14.94
N ARG A 52 5.49 11.58 14.54
CA ARG A 52 4.58 12.30 15.43
C ARG A 52 3.45 11.40 15.93
N TRP A 53 2.86 10.61 15.05
CA TRP A 53 1.80 9.66 15.40
C TRP A 53 2.30 8.60 16.40
N LEU A 54 3.50 8.06 16.22
CA LEU A 54 4.10 7.11 17.18
C LEU A 54 4.35 7.71 18.57
N LYS A 55 4.70 9.00 18.65
CA LYS A 55 4.85 9.71 19.93
C LYS A 55 3.53 9.83 20.70
N LEU A 56 2.40 9.88 20.00
CA LEU A 56 1.06 9.95 20.59
C LEU A 56 0.53 8.57 21.01
N ARG A 57 1.18 7.49 20.56
CA ARG A 57 0.67 6.12 20.74
C ARG A 57 0.58 5.75 22.22
N PRO A 58 -0.60 5.29 22.70
CA PRO A 58 -0.80 4.87 24.08
C PRO A 58 0.10 3.68 24.47
N ARG A 59 0.66 3.72 25.68
CA ARG A 59 1.55 2.66 26.20
C ARG A 59 0.88 1.29 26.37
N GLY A 60 -0.46 1.25 26.44
CA GLY A 60 -1.23 0.00 26.59
C GLY A 60 -1.49 -0.74 25.28
N LEU A 61 -1.07 -0.20 24.14
CA LEU A 61 -1.21 -0.83 22.83
C LEU A 61 0.08 -1.57 22.44
N PRO A 62 0.00 -2.56 21.53
CA PRO A 62 1.17 -3.23 20.99
C PRO A 62 2.20 -2.25 20.44
N THR A 63 3.47 -2.48 20.73
CA THR A 63 4.55 -1.58 20.34
C THR A 63 4.82 -1.65 18.84
N ILE A 64 5.18 -0.50 18.26
CA ILE A 64 5.63 -0.39 16.87
C ILE A 64 7.01 0.26 16.93
N ALA A 65 8.01 -0.40 16.36
CA ALA A 65 9.36 0.15 16.31
C ALA A 65 9.40 1.37 15.40
N ALA A 66 10.00 2.46 15.88
CA ALA A 66 10.13 3.71 15.13
C ALA A 66 11.47 3.76 14.41
N ILE A 67 11.46 4.02 13.10
CA ILE A 67 12.67 4.26 12.29
C ILE A 67 12.54 5.65 11.65
N ASN A 68 13.30 6.61 12.19
CA ASN A 68 13.33 7.97 11.65
C ASN A 68 14.28 8.01 10.45
N GLY A 69 13.72 8.01 9.25
CA GLY A 69 14.48 7.94 7.99
C GLY A 69 14.83 9.29 7.38
N PHE A 70 14.30 10.39 7.91
CA PHE A 70 14.59 11.74 7.42
C PHE A 70 15.63 12.49 8.26
N GLU A 71 15.80 12.15 9.54
CA GLU A 71 16.86 12.69 10.38
C GLU A 71 18.13 11.84 10.27
N ARG A 72 19.26 12.52 10.24
CA ARG A 72 20.57 11.87 10.32
C ARG A 72 21.23 12.20 11.65
N PRO A 73 21.26 11.25 12.62
CA PRO A 73 22.04 11.45 13.82
C PRO A 73 23.51 11.68 13.47
N MET A 74 24.16 12.63 14.18
CA MET A 74 25.58 12.94 13.97
C MET A 74 26.42 11.68 14.21
N GLY A 75 27.36 11.38 13.29
CA GLY A 75 28.24 10.20 13.38
C GLY A 75 27.61 8.86 12.97
N VAL A 76 26.38 8.86 12.45
CA VAL A 76 25.70 7.62 12.02
C VAL A 76 25.55 7.60 10.50
N THR A 77 25.92 6.49 9.87
CA THR A 77 25.69 6.29 8.43
C THR A 77 24.21 6.13 8.13
N ARG A 78 23.77 6.53 6.90
CA ARG A 78 22.37 6.36 6.47
C ARG A 78 21.91 4.90 6.57
N SER A 79 22.74 3.97 6.15
CA SER A 79 22.42 2.53 6.19
C SER A 79 22.20 2.03 7.62
N PHE A 80 22.96 2.55 8.58
CA PHE A 80 22.77 2.20 9.99
C PHE A 80 21.49 2.83 10.57
N ALA A 81 21.22 4.12 10.25
CA ALA A 81 20.02 4.82 10.69
C ALA A 81 18.72 4.17 10.17
N LEU A 82 18.76 3.58 8.98
CA LEU A 82 17.62 2.90 8.36
C LEU A 82 17.56 1.39 8.66
N ARG A 83 18.41 0.91 9.58
CA ARG A 83 18.45 -0.51 9.91
C ARG A 83 17.15 -0.93 10.60
N THR A 84 16.52 -1.95 10.04
CA THR A 84 15.34 -2.57 10.62
C THR A 84 15.74 -3.35 11.89
N PRO A 85 15.02 -3.19 13.01
CA PRO A 85 15.29 -3.97 14.23
C PRO A 85 15.26 -5.48 13.97
N PRO A 86 16.12 -6.27 14.62
CA PRO A 86 16.06 -7.73 14.50
C PRO A 86 14.70 -8.29 14.88
N GLY A 87 14.25 -9.31 14.18
CA GLY A 87 12.96 -9.96 14.43
C GLY A 87 11.75 -9.19 13.89
N THR A 88 11.94 -8.06 13.18
CA THR A 88 10.83 -7.37 12.50
C THR A 88 10.24 -8.24 11.40
N GLU A 89 8.93 -8.45 11.43
CA GLU A 89 8.17 -9.22 10.43
C GLU A 89 7.51 -8.31 9.41
N ARG A 90 7.12 -7.10 9.83
CA ARG A 90 6.45 -6.10 8.99
C ARG A 90 7.16 -4.76 9.06
N LEU A 91 7.66 -4.30 7.93
CA LEU A 91 8.24 -2.97 7.77
C LEU A 91 7.33 -2.11 6.90
N ILE A 92 6.70 -1.12 7.49
CA ILE A 92 5.88 -0.15 6.78
C ILE A 92 6.74 1.09 6.50
N VAL A 93 6.83 1.49 5.25
CA VAL A 93 7.65 2.65 4.85
C VAL A 93 6.74 3.76 4.34
N ASP A 94 6.69 4.87 5.09
CA ASP A 94 6.04 6.11 4.67
C ASP A 94 7.05 6.97 3.91
N THR A 95 6.72 7.34 2.66
CA THR A 95 7.63 8.10 1.81
C THR A 95 7.17 9.55 1.65
N PRO A 96 8.10 10.49 1.42
CA PRO A 96 7.72 11.86 1.11
C PRO A 96 6.91 11.95 -0.18
N ALA A 97 6.27 13.07 -0.35
CA ALA A 97 5.74 13.47 -1.64
C ALA A 97 6.81 13.57 -2.72
N ALA A 98 6.99 13.93 -3.73
CA ALA A 98 8.11 14.21 -4.64
C ALA A 98 9.40 13.41 -4.34
N LEU A 99 9.33 12.09 -4.41
CA LEU A 99 10.49 11.22 -4.25
C LEU A 99 11.32 11.20 -5.55
N PRO A 100 12.63 11.55 -5.52
CA PRO A 100 13.49 11.46 -6.70
C PRO A 100 13.57 10.03 -7.25
N ALA A 101 13.73 9.88 -8.56
CA ALA A 101 13.73 8.58 -9.25
C ALA A 101 14.72 7.57 -8.65
N GLN A 102 15.93 8.02 -8.29
CA GLN A 102 16.92 7.14 -7.65
C GLN A 102 16.45 6.65 -6.27
N GLN A 103 15.87 7.52 -5.47
CA GLN A 103 15.34 7.14 -4.17
C GLN A 103 14.10 6.23 -4.31
N MET A 104 13.29 6.43 -5.34
CA MET A 104 12.19 5.54 -5.68
C MET A 104 12.70 4.13 -5.98
N LEU A 105 13.77 4.00 -6.77
CA LEU A 105 14.41 2.72 -7.05
C LEU A 105 14.93 2.05 -5.77
N GLU A 106 15.59 2.81 -4.90
CA GLU A 106 16.15 2.29 -3.64
C GLU A 106 15.06 1.79 -2.69
N VAL A 107 13.99 2.58 -2.49
CA VAL A 107 12.94 2.24 -1.54
C VAL A 107 12.07 1.08 -2.01
N THR A 108 11.92 0.90 -3.33
CA THR A 108 11.06 -0.14 -3.92
C THR A 108 11.81 -1.43 -4.26
N ARG A 109 13.16 -1.44 -4.26
CA ARG A 109 13.99 -2.59 -4.65
C ARG A 109 13.56 -3.89 -3.98
N ASP A 110 13.48 -3.90 -2.66
CA ASP A 110 13.17 -5.09 -1.85
C ASP A 110 11.76 -5.01 -1.24
N ALA A 111 10.86 -4.23 -1.86
CA ALA A 111 9.49 -4.11 -1.38
C ALA A 111 8.68 -5.36 -1.75
N SER A 112 8.08 -5.98 -0.77
CA SER A 112 7.10 -7.06 -0.96
C SER A 112 5.79 -6.54 -1.53
N ALA A 113 5.44 -5.28 -1.17
CA ALA A 113 4.28 -4.58 -1.72
C ALA A 113 4.55 -3.08 -1.85
N ILE A 114 4.00 -2.48 -2.90
CA ILE A 114 3.99 -1.04 -3.14
C ILE A 114 2.54 -0.60 -3.22
N VAL A 115 2.12 0.21 -2.28
CA VAL A 115 0.74 0.71 -2.16
C VAL A 115 0.70 2.16 -2.63
N VAL A 116 -0.09 2.44 -3.65
CA VAL A 116 -0.26 3.79 -4.21
C VAL A 116 -1.66 4.31 -3.87
N PRO A 117 -1.81 5.17 -2.85
CA PRO A 117 -3.09 5.81 -2.56
C PRO A 117 -3.40 6.89 -3.59
N VAL A 118 -4.61 6.91 -4.14
CA VAL A 118 -5.05 7.87 -5.16
C VAL A 118 -6.39 8.48 -4.73
N LEU A 119 -6.48 9.82 -4.76
CA LEU A 119 -7.74 10.52 -4.50
C LEU A 119 -8.59 10.59 -5.77
N PRO A 120 -9.93 10.62 -5.66
CA PRO A 120 -10.84 10.73 -6.80
C PRO A 120 -10.92 12.19 -7.29
N SER A 121 -9.83 12.68 -7.86
CA SER A 121 -9.76 13.97 -8.57
C SER A 121 -8.93 13.81 -9.84
N ASP A 122 -9.17 14.67 -10.81
CA ASP A 122 -8.44 14.65 -12.09
C ASP A 122 -6.94 14.87 -11.89
N ILE A 123 -6.57 15.86 -11.08
CA ILE A 123 -5.16 16.17 -10.78
C ILE A 123 -4.46 14.99 -10.08
N ASP A 124 -5.14 14.32 -9.15
CA ASP A 124 -4.58 13.16 -8.45
C ASP A 124 -4.44 11.95 -9.36
N THR A 125 -5.39 11.76 -10.28
CA THR A 125 -5.37 10.72 -11.29
C THR A 125 -4.17 10.88 -12.22
N HIS A 126 -3.92 12.10 -12.72
CA HIS A 126 -2.73 12.41 -13.53
C HIS A 126 -1.41 12.21 -12.77
N ALA A 127 -1.34 12.66 -11.52
CA ALA A 127 -0.16 12.46 -10.68
C ALA A 127 0.12 10.96 -10.44
N ALA A 128 -0.90 10.18 -10.17
CA ALA A 128 -0.81 8.73 -9.99
C ALA A 128 -0.36 8.03 -11.29
N SER A 129 -0.86 8.46 -12.45
CA SER A 129 -0.44 7.92 -13.74
C SER A 129 1.07 8.07 -13.96
N ARG A 130 1.61 9.26 -13.70
CA ARG A 130 3.06 9.51 -13.79
C ARG A 130 3.84 8.65 -12.81
N CYS A 131 3.40 8.60 -11.56
CA CYS A 131 4.02 7.76 -10.54
C CYS A 131 4.07 6.29 -10.95
N ILE A 132 2.99 5.76 -11.47
CA ILE A 132 2.91 4.38 -11.94
C ILE A 132 3.83 4.16 -13.15
N ALA A 133 3.90 5.11 -14.08
CA ALA A 133 4.84 5.05 -15.18
C ALA A 133 6.30 5.03 -14.67
N ASP A 134 6.65 5.87 -13.72
CA ASP A 134 7.97 5.90 -13.10
C ASP A 134 8.30 4.60 -12.36
N LEU A 135 7.34 4.02 -11.64
CA LEU A 135 7.50 2.71 -10.99
C LEU A 135 7.78 1.60 -12.01
N LEU A 136 7.08 1.58 -13.13
CA LEU A 136 7.23 0.54 -14.16
C LEU A 136 8.50 0.73 -14.99
N LEU A 137 8.80 1.96 -15.40
CA LEU A 137 9.86 2.26 -16.36
C LEU A 137 11.21 2.58 -15.70
N VAL A 138 11.20 3.34 -14.60
CA VAL A 138 12.41 3.79 -13.90
C VAL A 138 12.78 2.83 -12.79
N ALA A 139 11.83 2.54 -11.89
CA ALA A 139 12.06 1.62 -10.77
C ALA A 139 11.99 0.14 -11.19
N LYS A 140 11.66 -0.14 -12.47
CA LYS A 140 11.60 -1.49 -13.04
C LYS A 140 10.75 -2.47 -12.23
N VAL A 141 9.65 -1.98 -11.69
CA VAL A 141 8.65 -2.82 -11.01
C VAL A 141 7.84 -3.54 -12.07
N HIS A 142 8.07 -4.84 -12.24
CA HIS A 142 7.35 -5.60 -13.26
C HIS A 142 5.93 -5.92 -12.82
N ARG A 143 4.96 -5.81 -13.76
CA ARG A 143 3.55 -6.16 -13.49
C ARG A 143 3.38 -7.64 -13.10
N SER A 144 4.21 -8.51 -13.65
CA SER A 144 4.23 -9.95 -13.34
C SER A 144 4.54 -10.24 -11.88
N GLU A 145 5.32 -9.37 -11.21
CA GLU A 145 5.63 -9.50 -9.79
C GLU A 145 4.40 -9.25 -8.90
N ARG A 146 3.36 -8.66 -9.48
CA ARG A 146 2.08 -8.34 -8.80
C ARG A 146 2.24 -7.60 -7.45
N ARG A 147 3.36 -6.96 -7.16
CA ARG A 147 3.65 -6.26 -5.90
C ARG A 147 3.17 -4.80 -5.86
N LEU A 148 2.65 -4.28 -6.97
CA LEU A 148 2.09 -2.93 -7.07
C LEU A 148 0.56 -2.99 -6.97
N VAL A 149 0.00 -2.18 -6.07
CA VAL A 149 -1.43 -2.10 -5.84
C VAL A 149 -1.88 -0.65 -5.61
N ILE A 150 -3.09 -0.36 -6.04
CA ILE A 150 -3.71 0.95 -5.85
C ILE A 150 -4.77 0.89 -4.74
N VAL A 151 -4.83 1.97 -3.97
CA VAL A 151 -5.91 2.22 -3.01
C VAL A 151 -6.62 3.51 -3.42
N ALA A 152 -7.89 3.41 -3.83
CA ALA A 152 -8.73 4.59 -4.01
C ALA A 152 -9.05 5.15 -2.61
N ASN A 153 -8.43 6.29 -2.26
CA ASN A 153 -8.51 6.84 -0.92
C ASN A 153 -9.47 8.03 -0.85
N ARG A 154 -10.07 8.25 0.32
CA ARG A 154 -11.08 9.30 0.59
C ARG A 154 -12.20 9.31 -0.46
N ALA A 155 -12.62 8.12 -0.87
CA ALA A 155 -13.56 7.94 -1.96
C ALA A 155 -15.01 8.08 -1.51
N ARG A 156 -15.78 8.81 -2.32
CA ARG A 156 -17.24 8.87 -2.23
C ARG A 156 -17.81 8.14 -3.44
N ARG A 157 -18.22 6.90 -3.26
CA ARG A 157 -18.55 5.93 -4.34
C ARG A 157 -19.57 6.43 -5.38
N TYR A 158 -20.46 7.34 -4.99
CA TYR A 158 -21.54 7.84 -5.86
C TYR A 158 -21.18 9.10 -6.67
N THR A 159 -19.90 9.55 -6.62
CA THR A 159 -19.48 10.76 -7.34
C THR A 159 -18.98 10.44 -8.76
N LYS A 160 -19.21 11.39 -9.69
CA LYS A 160 -18.66 11.30 -11.06
C LYS A 160 -17.13 11.18 -11.06
N ALA A 161 -16.46 11.88 -10.13
CA ALA A 161 -15.01 11.83 -9.99
C ALA A 161 -14.53 10.43 -9.60
N PHE A 162 -15.21 9.74 -8.68
CA PHE A 162 -14.88 8.36 -8.33
C PHE A 162 -15.09 7.41 -9.51
N GLN A 163 -16.19 7.53 -10.25
CA GLN A 163 -16.44 6.70 -11.43
C GLN A 163 -15.39 6.93 -12.52
N ALA A 164 -14.93 8.17 -12.72
CA ALA A 164 -13.85 8.49 -13.64
C ALA A 164 -12.52 7.85 -13.18
N LEU A 165 -12.19 7.95 -11.89
CA LEU A 165 -11.02 7.32 -11.30
C LEU A 165 -11.03 5.80 -11.53
N ILE A 166 -12.12 5.11 -11.24
CA ILE A 166 -12.20 3.65 -11.38
C ILE A 166 -11.99 3.23 -12.84
N ARG A 167 -12.64 3.90 -13.80
CA ARG A 167 -12.42 3.61 -15.24
C ARG A 167 -10.96 3.79 -15.65
N PHE A 168 -10.32 4.87 -15.17
CA PHE A 168 -8.91 5.11 -15.42
C PHE A 168 -8.03 4.00 -14.82
N LEU A 169 -8.24 3.66 -13.55
CA LEU A 169 -7.44 2.64 -12.87
C LEU A 169 -7.58 1.25 -13.53
N GLN A 170 -8.78 0.90 -14.00
CA GLN A 170 -9.01 -0.33 -14.76
C GLN A 170 -8.18 -0.36 -16.06
N SER A 171 -8.03 0.79 -16.75
CA SER A 171 -7.22 0.86 -17.97
C SER A 171 -5.73 0.61 -17.74
N LEU A 172 -5.23 0.84 -16.51
CA LEU A 172 -3.83 0.60 -16.15
C LEU A 172 -3.50 -0.88 -15.95
N ARG A 173 -4.50 -1.76 -15.84
CA ARG A 173 -4.32 -3.19 -15.53
C ARG A 173 -3.48 -3.43 -14.26
N ILE A 174 -3.67 -2.56 -13.26
CA ILE A 174 -3.08 -2.68 -11.93
C ILE A 174 -4.23 -2.91 -10.94
N PRO A 175 -4.11 -3.86 -10.00
CA PRO A 175 -5.19 -4.14 -9.07
C PRO A 175 -5.50 -2.94 -8.17
N VAL A 176 -6.79 -2.68 -7.95
CA VAL A 176 -7.29 -1.77 -6.94
C VAL A 176 -7.71 -2.62 -5.75
N ALA A 177 -6.88 -2.67 -4.70
CA ALA A 177 -7.14 -3.55 -3.57
C ALA A 177 -8.24 -3.02 -2.65
N ALA A 178 -8.35 -1.71 -2.50
CA ALA A 178 -9.35 -1.14 -1.60
C ALA A 178 -9.89 0.20 -2.08
N VAL A 179 -11.09 0.52 -1.60
CA VAL A 179 -11.75 1.81 -1.75
C VAL A 179 -12.04 2.34 -0.35
N LEU A 180 -11.13 3.14 0.20
CA LEU A 180 -11.24 3.70 1.54
C LEU A 180 -12.15 4.94 1.53
N ARG A 181 -13.04 5.03 2.49
CA ARG A 181 -14.00 6.14 2.63
C ARG A 181 -13.32 7.41 3.15
N ASP A 182 -13.93 8.55 2.87
CA ASP A 182 -13.61 9.81 3.54
C ASP A 182 -14.30 9.81 4.91
N SER A 183 -13.56 9.44 5.96
CA SER A 183 -14.11 9.21 7.31
C SER A 183 -13.37 9.99 8.38
N GLN A 184 -14.12 10.55 9.35
CA GLN A 184 -13.56 11.19 10.55
C GLN A 184 -12.82 10.21 11.47
N ALA A 185 -12.99 8.90 11.28
CA ALA A 185 -12.25 7.90 12.01
C ALA A 185 -10.73 8.04 11.80
N TYR A 186 -10.31 8.38 10.58
CA TYR A 186 -8.89 8.60 10.27
C TYR A 186 -8.33 9.85 10.93
N VAL A 187 -9.11 10.90 11.08
CA VAL A 187 -8.71 12.12 11.82
C VAL A 187 -8.46 11.77 13.28
N ARG A 188 -9.44 11.11 13.93
CA ARG A 188 -9.30 10.66 15.31
C ARG A 188 -8.14 9.68 15.52
N SER A 189 -7.94 8.76 14.58
CA SER A 189 -6.81 7.84 14.56
C SER A 189 -5.48 8.61 14.58
N ALA A 190 -5.35 9.61 13.72
CA ALA A 190 -4.15 10.44 13.61
C ALA A 190 -3.88 11.27 14.89
N GLU A 191 -4.92 11.82 15.50
CA GLU A 191 -4.84 12.64 16.70
C GLU A 191 -4.52 11.84 17.97
N SER A 192 -4.87 10.55 18.00
CA SER A 192 -4.78 9.69 19.18
C SER A 192 -3.59 8.74 19.16
N GLY A 193 -2.84 8.64 18.06
CA GLY A 193 -1.75 7.65 17.92
C GLY A 193 -2.24 6.20 17.87
N ILE A 194 -3.51 5.96 17.48
CA ILE A 194 -4.12 4.62 17.39
C ILE A 194 -4.58 4.34 15.96
N GLY A 195 -4.55 3.07 15.54
CA GLY A 195 -5.13 2.66 14.26
C GLY A 195 -6.63 2.43 14.34
N ILE A 196 -7.34 2.51 13.21
CA ILE A 196 -8.80 2.27 13.18
C ILE A 196 -9.18 0.87 13.67
N HIS A 197 -8.31 -0.13 13.49
CA HIS A 197 -8.51 -1.50 13.96
C HIS A 197 -8.42 -1.63 15.49
N GLU A 198 -7.78 -0.66 16.15
CA GLU A 198 -7.62 -0.60 17.61
C GLU A 198 -8.72 0.23 18.27
N MET A 199 -9.51 0.98 17.48
CA MET A 199 -10.60 1.80 17.97
C MET A 199 -11.84 0.95 18.27
N ARG A 200 -12.64 1.37 19.26
CA ARG A 200 -13.93 0.75 19.59
C ARG A 200 -15.07 1.62 19.09
N GLY A 201 -16.13 0.99 18.61
CA GLY A 201 -17.37 1.66 18.22
C GLY A 201 -18.05 1.05 17.00
N SER A 202 -19.37 1.00 17.02
CA SER A 202 -20.19 0.43 15.92
C SER A 202 -20.07 1.21 14.60
N LEU A 203 -19.76 2.51 14.68
CA LEU A 203 -19.61 3.39 13.51
C LEU A 203 -18.35 3.09 12.67
N LEU A 204 -17.45 2.26 13.20
CA LEU A 204 -16.21 1.89 12.51
C LEU A 204 -16.38 0.67 11.59
N ARG A 205 -17.49 -0.06 11.69
CA ARG A 205 -17.69 -1.29 10.91
C ARG A 205 -17.47 -1.07 9.43
N ASP A 206 -18.13 -0.08 8.85
CA ASP A 206 -18.00 0.22 7.42
C ASP A 206 -16.56 0.62 7.03
N ASP A 207 -15.84 1.34 7.90
CA ASP A 207 -14.46 1.71 7.63
C ASP A 207 -13.56 0.48 7.67
N LEU A 208 -13.73 -0.41 8.65
CA LEU A 208 -13.00 -1.67 8.77
C LEU A 208 -13.29 -2.61 7.59
N GLU A 209 -14.54 -2.71 7.15
CA GLU A 209 -14.90 -3.49 5.96
C GLU A 209 -14.20 -2.99 4.69
N THR A 210 -13.97 -1.69 4.55
CA THR A 210 -13.24 -1.14 3.41
C THR A 210 -11.73 -1.42 3.45
N TRP A 211 -11.16 -1.70 4.63
CA TRP A 211 -9.76 -2.08 4.80
C TRP A 211 -9.48 -3.54 4.48
N LYS A 212 -10.46 -4.40 4.76
CA LYS A 212 -10.27 -5.85 4.63
C LYS A 212 -9.70 -6.29 3.27
N PRO A 213 -10.17 -5.80 2.11
CA PRO A 213 -9.59 -6.21 0.83
C PRO A 213 -8.11 -5.84 0.68
N LEU A 214 -7.65 -4.71 1.25
CA LEU A 214 -6.25 -4.32 1.23
C LEU A 214 -5.41 -5.25 2.13
N THR A 215 -5.86 -5.49 3.35
CA THR A 215 -5.14 -6.36 4.29
C THR A 215 -5.10 -7.81 3.79
N ASP A 216 -6.18 -8.33 3.25
CA ASP A 216 -6.23 -9.66 2.63
C ASP A 216 -5.25 -9.76 1.45
N TRP A 217 -5.20 -8.75 0.58
CA TRP A 217 -4.26 -8.70 -0.54
C TRP A 217 -2.80 -8.68 -0.05
N LEU A 218 -2.49 -7.92 0.99
CA LEU A 218 -1.15 -7.86 1.57
C LEU A 218 -0.76 -9.17 2.26
N GLU A 219 -1.68 -9.86 2.91
CA GLU A 219 -1.43 -11.15 3.58
C GLU A 219 -1.24 -12.30 2.59
N GLN A 220 -2.01 -12.37 1.51
CA GLN A 220 -1.80 -13.35 0.44
C GLN A 220 -0.38 -13.29 -0.12
N ARG A 221 0.26 -12.11 -0.08
CA ARG A 221 1.67 -11.91 -0.45
C ARG A 221 2.67 -12.54 0.50
N SER A 222 2.33 -12.61 1.79
CA SER A 222 3.16 -13.26 2.79
C SER A 222 3.30 -14.77 2.55
N PHE A 223 2.28 -15.39 1.96
CA PHE A 223 2.26 -16.82 1.64
C PHE A 223 2.88 -17.13 0.27
N SER A 224 2.86 -16.19 -0.69
CA SER A 224 3.32 -16.43 -2.07
C SER A 224 4.85 -16.49 -2.22
N LEU A 225 5.62 -16.11 -1.20
CA LEU A 225 7.07 -16.30 -1.17
C LEU A 225 7.46 -17.75 -0.83
N VAL A 226 6.48 -18.61 -0.51
CA VAL A 226 6.70 -20.02 -0.09
C VAL A 226 6.17 -21.03 -1.11
N ALA A 227 5.32 -20.65 -2.06
CA ALA A 227 4.75 -21.57 -3.03
C ALA A 227 4.81 -21.02 -4.46
N THR A 228 5.80 -21.45 -5.21
CA THR A 228 5.82 -21.44 -6.67
C THR A 228 4.97 -22.62 -7.17
N GLU A 229 3.70 -22.40 -7.43
CA GLU A 229 2.92 -23.21 -8.37
C GLU A 229 1.89 -22.31 -9.03
N GLU A 230 2.07 -22.09 -10.35
CA GLU A 230 1.15 -21.36 -11.20
C GLU A 230 -0.12 -22.21 -11.43
N PRO A 231 -1.32 -21.66 -11.33
CA PRO A 231 -2.47 -22.34 -11.90
C PRO A 231 -2.41 -22.17 -13.42
N GLU A 232 -2.19 -23.27 -14.14
CA GLU A 232 -2.39 -23.37 -15.59
C GLU A 232 -3.81 -22.94 -15.94
N VAL A 233 -3.92 -21.80 -16.63
CA VAL A 233 -5.16 -21.42 -17.28
C VAL A 233 -5.29 -22.30 -18.53
N GLN A 234 -6.08 -23.35 -18.45
CA GLN A 234 -6.48 -24.13 -19.61
C GLN A 234 -7.33 -23.25 -20.53
N ILE A 235 -6.71 -22.77 -21.60
CA ILE A 235 -7.42 -22.16 -22.73
C ILE A 235 -7.95 -23.32 -23.56
N THR A 236 -9.23 -23.62 -23.43
CA THR A 236 -9.92 -24.51 -24.35
C THR A 236 -10.06 -23.80 -25.68
N PRO A 237 -9.55 -24.35 -26.80
CA PRO A 237 -9.77 -23.77 -28.14
C PRO A 237 -11.25 -23.90 -28.50
N GLN A 238 -11.91 -22.78 -28.77
CA GLN A 238 -13.22 -22.81 -29.43
C GLN A 238 -13.02 -23.19 -30.90
N GLU A 239 -13.70 -24.25 -31.31
CA GLU A 239 -13.79 -24.65 -32.73
C GLU A 239 -14.42 -23.52 -33.56
N PRO A 240 -13.95 -23.28 -34.80
CA PRO A 240 -14.54 -22.28 -35.68
C PRO A 240 -15.91 -22.75 -36.14
N VAL A 241 -16.94 -21.96 -35.89
CA VAL A 241 -18.28 -22.14 -36.48
C VAL A 241 -18.18 -21.89 -37.97
N ALA A 242 -18.39 -22.92 -38.77
CA ALA A 242 -18.47 -22.82 -40.23
C ALA A 242 -19.78 -22.11 -40.60
N GLU A 243 -19.70 -20.88 -41.08
CA GLU A 243 -20.80 -20.18 -41.74
C GLU A 243 -20.98 -20.76 -43.13
N ALA A 244 -22.12 -21.40 -43.35
CA ALA A 244 -22.55 -21.83 -44.67
C ALA A 244 -23.05 -20.62 -45.47
N ILE A 245 -22.39 -20.33 -46.62
CA ILE A 245 -22.80 -19.31 -47.59
C ILE A 245 -23.91 -19.90 -48.45
N PRO A 246 -25.11 -19.29 -48.55
CA PRO A 246 -26.12 -19.72 -49.51
C PRO A 246 -25.78 -19.22 -50.91
N VAL A 247 -25.78 -20.15 -51.88
CA VAL A 247 -25.65 -19.88 -53.32
C VAL A 247 -27.03 -19.45 -53.86
N PRO A 248 -27.15 -18.31 -54.58
CA PRO A 248 -28.39 -17.93 -55.23
C PRO A 248 -28.57 -18.68 -56.54
N ALA A 249 -29.85 -19.05 -56.84
CA ALA A 249 -30.32 -19.64 -58.05
C ALA A 249 -30.44 -18.60 -59.17
#